data_97fb167bc55f64dc156e73135bb45954
#
_entry.id   97fb167bc55f64dc156e73135bb45954
#
_cell.length_a   1.000
_cell.length_b   1.000
_cell.length_c   1.000
_cell.angle_alpha   90.00
_cell.angle_beta   90.00
_cell.angle_gamma   90.00
#
_symmetry.space_group_name_H-M   'P 1'
#
loop_
_entity.id
_entity.type
_entity.pdbx_description
1 polymer ?
#
loop_
_entity_poly.entity_id
_entity_poly.type
_entity_poly.pdbx_seq_one_letter_code
_entity_poly.pdbx_strand_id
1 'polypeptide(L)'
;MEHDLGSYVMTADDLVIRKAEKADADAVFALAREFGLTFRPERDAFDEALPILLHDEDTLLITAVVDGRVQGYLLGNVHLTLFANGPVAWVEEAMVQTGSRRQGIGRALLEEFEKWARSRNARYVGMATRRAPEFYHALGYEASATFFRKVLR
;
A
#
# COMPACT_ATOMS: atom_id res chain seq x y z
N MET A 1 -11.00 40.10 -5.40
CA MET A 1 -9.76 39.36 -5.70
C MET A 1 -10.09 37.87 -5.54
N GLU A 2 -10.56 37.26 -6.61
CA GLU A 2 -10.82 35.84 -6.64
C GLU A 2 -9.47 35.15 -6.75
N HIS A 3 -9.05 34.50 -5.68
CA HIS A 3 -7.97 33.54 -5.76
C HIS A 3 -8.53 32.31 -6.47
N ASP A 4 -8.26 32.23 -7.75
CA ASP A 4 -8.38 30.98 -8.49
C ASP A 4 -7.44 29.98 -7.81
N LEU A 5 -8.03 29.17 -6.93
CA LEU A 5 -7.41 27.96 -6.45
C LEU A 5 -7.47 26.98 -7.63
N GLY A 6 -6.66 27.27 -8.65
CA GLY A 6 -6.49 26.37 -9.76
C GLY A 6 -6.29 24.98 -9.22
N SER A 7 -7.13 24.06 -9.64
CA SER A 7 -7.00 22.64 -9.32
C SER A 7 -5.56 22.23 -9.65
N TYR A 8 -4.73 22.07 -8.61
CA TYR A 8 -3.37 21.59 -8.78
C TYR A 8 -3.46 20.17 -9.34
N VAL A 9 -3.14 20.04 -10.62
CA VAL A 9 -3.03 18.72 -11.24
C VAL A 9 -1.63 18.20 -10.93
N MET A 10 -1.57 17.18 -10.10
CA MET A 10 -0.31 16.53 -9.77
C MET A 10 0.29 15.91 -11.03
N THR A 11 1.48 16.36 -11.41
CA THR A 11 2.22 15.79 -12.52
C THR A 11 2.98 14.55 -12.04
N ALA A 12 3.38 13.67 -12.96
CA ALA A 12 4.20 12.50 -12.64
C ALA A 12 5.52 12.87 -11.94
N ASP A 13 6.02 14.09 -12.17
CA ASP A 13 7.26 14.59 -11.59
C ASP A 13 7.14 14.94 -10.10
N ASP A 14 5.92 15.20 -9.62
CA ASP A 14 5.67 15.56 -8.22
C ASP A 14 5.51 14.34 -7.32
N LEU A 15 5.24 13.17 -7.88
CA LEU A 15 5.01 11.93 -7.17
C LEU A 15 6.23 11.02 -7.27
N VAL A 16 6.76 10.64 -6.12
CA VAL A 16 7.85 9.67 -6.01
C VAL A 16 7.37 8.47 -5.22
N ILE A 17 7.50 7.29 -5.81
CA ILE A 17 7.30 6.02 -5.10
C ILE A 17 8.68 5.50 -4.73
N ARG A 18 8.91 5.30 -3.44
CA ARG A 18 10.19 4.78 -2.96
C ARG A 18 10.01 3.83 -1.79
N LYS A 19 11.02 3.03 -1.53
CA LYS A 19 11.05 2.18 -0.35
C LYS A 19 10.97 3.05 0.91
N ALA A 20 10.19 2.60 1.89
CA ALA A 20 10.08 3.29 3.16
C ALA A 20 11.39 3.24 3.94
N GLU A 21 11.63 4.28 4.71
CA GLU A 21 12.80 4.43 5.59
C GLU A 21 12.32 4.61 7.02
N LYS A 22 13.22 4.42 7.97
CA LYS A 22 12.93 4.63 9.38
C LYS A 22 12.40 6.04 9.66
N ALA A 23 12.87 7.03 8.92
CA ALA A 23 12.42 8.42 9.04
C ALA A 23 10.95 8.62 8.64
N ASP A 24 10.34 7.66 7.93
CA ASP A 24 8.94 7.71 7.53
C ASP A 24 7.98 7.22 8.62
N ALA A 25 8.48 6.77 9.76
CA ALA A 25 7.68 6.11 10.80
C ALA A 25 6.46 6.92 11.24
N ASP A 26 6.63 8.21 11.52
CA ASP A 26 5.53 9.04 12.00
C ASP A 26 4.42 9.17 10.94
N ALA A 27 4.81 9.41 9.70
CA ALA A 27 3.86 9.58 8.59
C ALA A 27 3.12 8.27 8.28
N VAL A 28 3.83 7.16 8.24
CA VAL A 28 3.22 5.83 7.98
C VAL A 28 2.30 5.44 9.14
N PHE A 29 2.70 5.68 10.38
CA PHE A 29 1.85 5.40 11.54
C PHE A 29 0.55 6.21 11.50
N ALA A 30 0.63 7.49 11.15
CA ALA A 30 -0.55 8.34 11.02
C ALA A 30 -1.54 7.79 9.98
N LEU A 31 -1.03 7.30 8.84
CA LEU A 31 -1.84 6.69 7.80
C LEU A 31 -2.42 5.34 8.27
N ALA A 32 -1.63 4.53 8.95
CA ALA A 32 -2.08 3.23 9.46
C ALA A 32 -3.24 3.39 10.45
N ARG A 33 -3.27 4.45 11.23
CA ARG A 33 -4.38 4.76 12.14
C ARG A 33 -5.70 5.00 11.42
N GLU A 34 -5.65 5.53 10.21
CA GLU A 34 -6.85 5.75 9.39
C GLU A 34 -7.34 4.45 8.74
N PHE A 35 -6.49 3.44 8.63
CA PHE A 35 -6.79 2.18 7.97
C PHE A 35 -7.76 1.30 8.78
N GLY A 36 -7.61 1.27 10.09
CA GLY A 36 -8.21 0.25 10.93
C GLY A 36 -9.67 0.51 11.30
N LEU A 37 -10.52 -0.48 11.08
CA LEU A 37 -11.88 -0.54 11.61
C LEU A 37 -11.96 -1.46 12.83
N THR A 38 -11.25 -2.59 12.79
CA THR A 38 -11.26 -3.62 13.83
C THR A 38 -10.19 -3.40 14.88
N PHE A 39 -9.01 -3.03 14.42
CA PHE A 39 -7.85 -2.81 15.28
C PHE A 39 -7.48 -1.34 15.30
N ARG A 40 -7.01 -0.87 16.46
CA ARG A 40 -6.43 0.45 16.60
C ARG A 40 -4.90 0.28 16.66
N PRO A 41 -4.14 0.77 15.68
CA PRO A 41 -2.68 0.69 15.73
C PRO A 41 -2.14 1.38 16.98
N GLU A 42 -1.21 0.70 17.65
CA GLU A 42 -0.51 1.20 18.82
C GLU A 42 0.95 1.47 18.44
N ARG A 43 1.49 2.60 18.90
CA ARG A 43 2.83 3.04 18.49
C ARG A 43 3.92 2.05 18.90
N ASP A 44 3.84 1.48 20.09
CA ASP A 44 4.86 0.54 20.57
C ASP A 44 4.91 -0.71 19.68
N ALA A 45 3.77 -1.28 19.34
CA ALA A 45 3.68 -2.42 18.43
C ALA A 45 4.19 -2.06 17.03
N PHE A 46 3.84 -0.89 16.54
CA PHE A 46 4.31 -0.38 15.25
C PHE A 46 5.84 -0.23 15.23
N ASP A 47 6.42 0.35 16.27
CA ASP A 47 7.86 0.57 16.36
C ASP A 47 8.65 -0.73 16.46
N GLU A 48 8.06 -1.78 17.03
CA GLU A 48 8.66 -3.13 17.02
C GLU A 48 8.60 -3.78 15.63
N ALA A 49 7.48 -3.63 14.93
CA ALA A 49 7.26 -4.27 13.64
C ALA A 49 8.05 -3.60 12.51
N LEU A 50 8.16 -2.27 12.52
CA LEU A 50 8.71 -1.51 11.40
C LEU A 50 10.12 -1.95 10.99
N PRO A 51 11.12 -2.04 11.90
CA PRO A 51 12.45 -2.47 11.49
C PRO A 51 12.49 -3.90 10.94
N ILE A 52 11.65 -4.79 11.46
CA ILE A 52 11.54 -6.16 10.97
C ILE A 52 11.03 -6.15 9.53
N LEU A 53 9.96 -5.40 9.26
CA LEU A 53 9.39 -5.29 7.92
C LEU A 53 10.35 -4.64 6.92
N LEU A 54 11.10 -3.62 7.35
CA LEU A 54 12.06 -2.93 6.49
C LEU A 54 13.25 -3.82 6.10
N HIS A 55 13.62 -4.80 6.91
CA HIS A 55 14.76 -5.69 6.67
C HIS A 55 14.38 -7.06 6.11
N ASP A 56 13.09 -7.39 6.07
CA ASP A 56 12.63 -8.66 5.51
C ASP A 56 12.70 -8.62 3.98
N GLU A 57 13.47 -9.54 3.41
CA GLU A 57 13.65 -9.64 1.96
C GLU A 57 12.36 -10.01 1.21
N ASP A 58 11.42 -10.68 1.87
CA ASP A 58 10.15 -11.11 1.27
C ASP A 58 9.03 -10.09 1.48
N THR A 59 9.34 -8.97 2.08
CA THR A 59 8.40 -7.89 2.37
C THR A 59 8.81 -6.61 1.64
N LEU A 60 7.83 -5.92 1.09
CA LEU A 60 8.03 -4.59 0.53
C LEU A 60 7.13 -3.60 1.25
N LEU A 61 7.73 -2.57 1.82
CA LEU A 61 7.03 -1.40 2.33
C LEU A 61 7.50 -0.19 1.52
N ILE A 62 6.57 0.39 0.76
CA ILE A 62 6.83 1.55 -0.09
C ILE A 62 5.96 2.72 0.31
N THR A 63 6.44 3.90 0.05
CA THR A 63 5.73 5.15 0.31
C THR A 63 5.55 5.94 -0.98
N ALA A 64 4.46 6.67 -1.04
CA ALA A 64 4.20 7.67 -2.08
C ALA A 64 4.48 9.05 -1.49
N VAL A 65 5.44 9.74 -2.06
CA VAL A 65 5.89 11.05 -1.57
C VAL A 65 5.53 12.12 -2.59
N VAL A 66 4.85 13.15 -2.13
CA VAL A 66 4.46 14.32 -2.95
C VAL A 66 4.96 15.55 -2.23
N ASP A 67 5.77 16.37 -2.91
CA ASP A 67 6.38 17.58 -2.33
C ASP A 67 7.08 17.32 -0.99
N GLY A 68 7.82 16.21 -0.91
CA GLY A 68 8.57 15.83 0.28
C GLY A 68 7.73 15.27 1.43
N ARG A 69 6.42 15.05 1.23
CA ARG A 69 5.52 14.52 2.24
C ARG A 69 4.99 13.15 1.84
N VAL A 70 4.98 12.22 2.79
CA VAL A 70 4.38 10.91 2.58
C VAL A 70 2.85 11.06 2.55
N GLN A 71 2.25 10.70 1.41
CA GLN A 71 0.82 10.78 1.17
C GLN A 71 0.14 9.41 1.09
N GLY A 72 0.92 8.36 1.08
CA GLY A 72 0.40 7.00 1.05
C GLY A 72 1.48 5.98 1.30
N TYR A 73 1.06 4.75 1.60
CA TYR A 73 1.97 3.62 1.71
C TYR A 73 1.30 2.34 1.23
N LEU A 74 2.13 1.37 0.90
CA LEU A 74 1.71 0.01 0.61
C LEU A 74 2.66 -0.95 1.30
N LEU A 75 2.10 -1.90 2.03
CA LEU A 75 2.81 -3.01 2.64
C LEU A 75 2.35 -4.30 1.96
N GLY A 76 3.30 -5.10 1.49
CA GLY A 76 2.99 -6.38 0.91
C GLY A 76 4.15 -7.36 1.04
N ASN A 77 3.90 -8.59 0.67
CA ASN A 77 4.91 -9.65 0.77
C ASN A 77 4.78 -10.64 -0.39
N VAL A 78 5.78 -11.49 -0.51
CA VAL A 78 5.74 -12.67 -1.37
C VAL A 78 5.91 -13.90 -0.50
N HIS A 79 5.23 -14.98 -0.86
CA HIS A 79 5.38 -16.27 -0.17
C HIS A 79 5.21 -17.42 -1.16
N LEU A 80 5.84 -18.54 -0.87
CA LEU A 80 5.74 -19.75 -1.69
C LEU A 80 4.36 -20.38 -1.55
N THR A 81 3.93 -21.02 -2.63
CA THR A 81 2.72 -21.81 -2.67
C THR A 81 3.01 -23.19 -3.28
N LEU A 82 2.11 -24.13 -3.03
CA LEU A 82 2.14 -25.42 -3.71
C LEU A 82 1.24 -25.42 -4.95
N PHE A 83 0.20 -24.61 -4.94
CA PHE A 83 -0.83 -24.59 -5.96
C PHE A 83 -0.45 -23.74 -7.19
N ALA A 84 0.13 -22.56 -6.98
CA ALA A 84 0.36 -21.61 -8.07
C ALA A 84 1.65 -21.87 -8.87
N ASN A 85 2.39 -22.91 -8.56
CA ASN A 85 3.67 -23.25 -9.18
C ASN A 85 4.75 -22.19 -8.97
N GLY A 86 4.75 -21.55 -7.81
CA GLY A 86 5.72 -20.54 -7.45
C GLY A 86 5.20 -19.61 -6.36
N PRO A 87 5.91 -18.52 -6.12
CA PRO A 87 5.46 -17.55 -5.14
C PRO A 87 4.26 -16.76 -5.63
N VAL A 88 3.50 -16.22 -4.69
CA VAL A 88 2.45 -15.24 -4.94
C VAL A 88 2.75 -14.00 -4.12
N ALA A 89 2.31 -12.85 -4.59
CA ALA A 89 2.42 -11.59 -3.89
C ALA A 89 1.08 -11.22 -3.25
N TRP A 90 1.13 -10.65 -2.06
CA TRP A 90 -0.05 -10.26 -1.32
C TRP A 90 0.08 -8.84 -0.82
N VAL A 91 -0.89 -7.99 -1.16
CA VAL A 91 -0.99 -6.65 -0.58
C VAL A 91 -1.68 -6.77 0.76
N GLU A 92 -0.95 -6.51 1.83
CA GLU A 92 -1.46 -6.55 3.19
C GLU A 92 -2.20 -5.29 3.55
N GLU A 93 -1.60 -4.13 3.25
CA GLU A 93 -2.17 -2.81 3.54
C GLU A 93 -1.82 -1.84 2.42
N ALA A 94 -2.79 -1.05 2.02
CA ALA A 94 -2.57 0.06 1.10
C ALA A 94 -3.44 1.24 1.56
N MET A 95 -2.82 2.36 1.85
CA MET A 95 -3.49 3.53 2.38
C MET A 95 -3.00 4.80 1.70
N VAL A 96 -3.93 5.62 1.28
CA VAL A 96 -3.67 6.95 0.72
C VAL A 96 -4.37 7.96 1.61
N GLN A 97 -3.67 9.04 1.93
CA GLN A 97 -4.22 10.13 2.74
C GLN A 97 -5.54 10.64 2.13
N THR A 98 -6.53 10.89 2.97
CA THR A 98 -7.89 11.25 2.53
C THR A 98 -7.90 12.44 1.58
N GLY A 99 -7.13 13.49 1.86
CA GLY A 99 -7.05 14.68 1.01
C GLY A 99 -6.31 14.49 -0.31
N SER A 100 -5.59 13.35 -0.46
CA SER A 100 -4.78 13.05 -1.64
C SER A 100 -5.34 11.91 -2.49
N ARG A 101 -6.53 11.42 -2.18
CA ARG A 101 -7.21 10.37 -2.95
C ARG A 101 -7.60 10.90 -4.33
N ARG A 102 -7.71 9.99 -5.32
CA ARG A 102 -8.04 10.26 -6.72
C ARG A 102 -6.97 11.02 -7.50
N GLN A 103 -5.73 11.06 -7.00
CA GLN A 103 -4.58 11.68 -7.69
C GLN A 103 -3.63 10.64 -8.29
N GLY A 104 -4.08 9.40 -8.44
CA GLY A 104 -3.26 8.34 -9.02
C GLY A 104 -2.23 7.73 -8.06
N ILE A 105 -2.24 8.10 -6.78
CA ILE A 105 -1.27 7.62 -5.79
C ILE A 105 -1.44 6.12 -5.54
N GLY A 106 -2.68 5.67 -5.33
CA GLY A 106 -2.97 4.25 -5.10
C GLY A 106 -2.57 3.39 -6.28
N ARG A 107 -2.85 3.87 -7.50
CA ARG A 107 -2.44 3.20 -8.73
C ARG A 107 -0.92 3.09 -8.82
N ALA A 108 -0.21 4.18 -8.56
CA ALA A 108 1.26 4.20 -8.62
C ALA A 108 1.88 3.25 -7.60
N LEU A 109 1.33 3.18 -6.39
CA LEU A 109 1.78 2.23 -5.36
C LEU A 109 1.58 0.78 -5.82
N LEU A 110 0.41 0.46 -6.38
CA LEU A 110 0.13 -0.88 -6.89
C LEU A 110 1.02 -1.25 -8.06
N GLU A 111 1.23 -0.34 -9.01
CA GLU A 111 2.12 -0.59 -10.16
C GLU A 111 3.55 -0.88 -9.72
N GLU A 112 4.06 -0.15 -8.74
CA GLU A 112 5.40 -0.41 -8.18
C GLU A 112 5.45 -1.75 -7.45
N PHE A 113 4.41 -2.09 -6.69
CA PHE A 113 4.32 -3.38 -6.03
C PHE A 113 4.26 -4.54 -7.04
N GLU A 114 3.49 -4.40 -8.12
CA GLU A 114 3.41 -5.39 -9.20
C GLU A 114 4.77 -5.58 -9.88
N LYS A 115 5.50 -4.49 -10.11
CA LYS A 115 6.85 -4.55 -10.67
C LYS A 115 7.80 -5.35 -9.77
N TRP A 116 7.76 -5.09 -8.47
CA TRP A 116 8.54 -5.85 -7.50
C TRP A 116 8.12 -7.31 -7.47
N ALA A 117 6.81 -7.59 -7.47
CA ALA A 117 6.28 -8.94 -7.48
C ALA A 117 6.76 -9.72 -8.71
N ARG A 118 6.77 -9.09 -9.90
CA ARG A 118 7.33 -9.71 -11.11
C ARG A 118 8.81 -10.01 -10.96
N SER A 119 9.58 -9.12 -10.35
CA SER A 119 11.01 -9.35 -10.11
C SER A 119 11.27 -10.53 -9.18
N ARG A 120 10.29 -10.88 -8.36
CA ARG A 120 10.33 -12.03 -7.44
C ARG A 120 9.66 -13.27 -8.02
N ASN A 121 9.31 -13.26 -9.31
CA ASN A 121 8.65 -14.35 -10.02
C ASN A 121 7.27 -14.71 -9.45
N ALA A 122 6.57 -13.76 -8.86
CA ALA A 122 5.24 -13.99 -8.33
C ALA A 122 4.26 -14.31 -9.45
N ARG A 123 3.38 -15.28 -9.21
CA ARG A 123 2.41 -15.76 -10.19
C ARG A 123 1.18 -14.86 -10.29
N TYR A 124 0.82 -14.22 -9.19
CA TYR A 124 -0.24 -13.21 -9.14
C TYR A 124 -0.03 -12.28 -7.96
N VAL A 125 -0.75 -11.17 -7.99
CA VAL A 125 -0.90 -10.25 -6.86
C VAL A 125 -2.32 -10.38 -6.35
N GLY A 126 -2.49 -10.68 -5.08
CA GLY A 126 -3.78 -10.78 -4.43
C GLY A 126 -3.92 -9.78 -3.29
N MET A 127 -5.17 -9.53 -2.91
CA MET A 127 -5.51 -8.68 -1.78
C MET A 127 -6.93 -8.91 -1.34
N ALA A 128 -7.24 -8.53 -0.11
CA ALA A 128 -8.61 -8.41 0.37
C ALA A 128 -8.93 -6.92 0.50
N THR A 129 -10.09 -6.50 0.02
CA THR A 129 -10.54 -5.13 0.15
C THR A 129 -11.99 -5.09 0.60
N ARG A 130 -12.33 -4.11 1.42
CA ARG A 130 -13.71 -3.80 1.82
C ARG A 130 -14.24 -2.57 1.11
N ARG A 131 -13.38 -1.90 0.31
CA ARG A 131 -13.67 -0.63 -0.35
C ARG A 131 -13.26 -0.68 -1.81
N ALA A 132 -13.94 0.10 -2.64
CA ALA A 132 -13.55 0.45 -4.00
C ALA A 132 -13.24 -0.75 -4.92
N PRO A 133 -14.15 -1.74 -5.05
CA PRO A 133 -13.92 -2.83 -6.00
C PRO A 133 -13.73 -2.33 -7.45
N GLU A 134 -14.41 -1.25 -7.83
CA GLU A 134 -14.28 -0.65 -9.16
C GLU A 134 -12.85 -0.15 -9.43
N PHE A 135 -12.19 0.39 -8.41
CA PHE A 135 -10.79 0.83 -8.53
C PHE A 135 -9.88 -0.33 -8.93
N TYR A 136 -10.02 -1.47 -8.27
CA TYR A 136 -9.20 -2.65 -8.55
C TYR A 136 -9.58 -3.28 -9.89
N HIS A 137 -10.85 -3.33 -10.25
CA HIS A 137 -11.29 -3.81 -11.56
C HIS A 137 -10.69 -2.96 -12.70
N ALA A 138 -10.65 -1.64 -12.53
CA ALA A 138 -10.06 -0.74 -13.52
C ALA A 138 -8.55 -0.99 -13.72
N LEU A 139 -7.86 -1.55 -12.71
CA LEU A 139 -6.45 -1.88 -12.78
C LEU A 139 -6.19 -3.34 -13.23
N GLY A 140 -7.23 -4.07 -13.63
CA GLY A 140 -7.09 -5.43 -14.12
C GLY A 140 -7.21 -6.53 -13.07
N TYR A 141 -7.60 -6.19 -11.85
CA TYR A 141 -7.86 -7.18 -10.80
C TYR A 141 -9.26 -7.74 -10.95
N GLU A 142 -9.40 -9.02 -10.67
CA GLU A 142 -10.71 -9.71 -10.70
C GLU A 142 -11.06 -10.24 -9.32
N ALA A 143 -12.35 -10.28 -9.02
CA ALA A 143 -12.85 -10.87 -7.78
C ALA A 143 -12.78 -12.39 -7.90
N SER A 144 -11.78 -12.99 -7.27
CA SER A 144 -11.43 -14.41 -7.43
C SER A 144 -11.95 -15.30 -6.29
N ALA A 145 -12.08 -14.74 -5.08
CA ALA A 145 -12.40 -15.53 -3.91
C ALA A 145 -13.10 -14.68 -2.84
N THR A 146 -13.76 -15.35 -1.90
CA THR A 146 -14.31 -14.68 -0.72
C THR A 146 -13.29 -14.75 0.42
N PHE A 147 -13.02 -13.60 1.04
CA PHE A 147 -12.12 -13.51 2.18
C PHE A 147 -12.87 -13.75 3.49
N PHE A 148 -12.39 -14.70 4.27
CA PHE A 148 -12.90 -14.99 5.60
C PHE A 148 -11.87 -14.61 6.65
N ARG A 149 -12.34 -14.08 7.77
CA ARG A 149 -11.47 -13.69 8.88
C ARG A 149 -12.12 -14.04 10.21
N LYS A 150 -11.33 -14.59 11.11
CA LYS A 150 -11.72 -14.78 12.51
C LYS A 150 -10.70 -14.06 13.38
N VAL A 151 -11.13 -13.08 14.14
CA VAL A 151 -10.25 -12.36 15.07
C VAL A 151 -9.96 -13.28 16.25
N LEU A 152 -8.67 -13.47 16.56
CA LEU A 152 -8.22 -14.37 17.63
C LEU A 152 -8.10 -13.65 18.98
N ARG A 153 -8.03 -12.34 18.94
CA ARG A 153 -8.05 -11.48 20.13
C ARG A 153 -8.66 -10.14 19.80
#